data_d98f663828493715170c0b0ae8dd7bf8
#
_entry.id   d98f663828493715170c0b0ae8dd7bf8
#
_cell.length_a   1.000
_cell.length_b   1.000
_cell.length_c   1.000
_cell.angle_alpha   90.00
_cell.angle_beta   90.00
_cell.angle_gamma   90.00
#
_symmetry.space_group_name_H-M   'P 1'
#
loop_
_entity.id
_entity.type
_entity.pdbx_description
1 polymer ?
#
loop_
_entity_poly.entity_id
_entity_poly.type
_entity_poly.pdbx_seq_one_letter_code
_entity_poly.pdbx_strand_id
1 'polypeptide(L)'
;YIDNYLKSIRKGRIGEYSVSAGLNIKNKLYLGLTVGIQDLYYNESLQYDESFYNVENGQAVPHYKDLNYLLYDQSVEMSGTGVNFKFGAIYRPITGLRIGLAVHPPTFSSVTRTYNASMNANYEKVSGPSDIARYSNDLIYDYRFNTPTRLLAGVSYTFGTVGIIAADYERAWYNGMRLRNVEQGWHDLFKQDAKNLFRATNNVRVGLELKPTQQLAIRAGYGYYDSGVNKDLTKDG
;
A
#
# COMPACT_ATOMS: atom_id res chain seq x y z
N TYR A 1 -16.03 28.52 22.08
CA TYR A 1 -15.55 27.13 22.02
C TYR A 1 -15.75 26.62 20.59
N ILE A 2 -14.79 25.84 20.14
CA ILE A 2 -14.86 25.11 18.87
C ILE A 2 -14.82 23.64 19.27
N ASP A 3 -15.83 22.89 18.91
CA ASP A 3 -15.85 21.44 19.04
C ASP A 3 -15.68 20.86 17.67
N ASN A 4 -14.74 19.90 17.52
CA ASN A 4 -14.47 19.27 16.24
C ASN A 4 -14.47 17.75 16.38
N TYR A 5 -14.93 17.10 15.36
CA TYR A 5 -14.95 15.65 15.25
C TYR A 5 -14.45 15.23 13.87
N LEU A 6 -13.44 14.34 13.86
CA LEU A 6 -12.91 13.75 12.66
C LEU A 6 -13.06 12.24 12.69
N LYS A 7 -13.77 11.71 11.70
CA LYS A 7 -13.92 10.27 11.49
C LYS A 7 -13.36 9.89 10.13
N SER A 8 -12.39 8.97 10.11
CA SER A 8 -11.87 8.40 8.89
C SER A 8 -12.07 6.88 8.91
N ILE A 9 -12.73 6.36 7.89
CA ILE A 9 -12.95 4.93 7.69
C ILE A 9 -12.25 4.54 6.40
N ARG A 10 -11.31 3.60 6.48
CA ARG A 10 -10.57 3.05 5.34
C ARG A 10 -10.79 1.56 5.25
N LYS A 11 -11.15 1.08 4.07
CA LYS A 11 -11.33 -0.34 3.77
C LYS A 11 -10.68 -0.63 2.43
N GLY A 12 -10.01 -1.77 2.32
CA GLY A 12 -9.40 -2.15 1.05
C GLY A 12 -8.99 -3.61 1.03
N ARG A 13 -8.83 -4.11 -0.18
CA ARG A 13 -8.33 -5.46 -0.43
C ARG A 13 -7.58 -5.50 -1.76
N ILE A 14 -6.62 -6.40 -1.84
CA ILE A 14 -6.02 -6.83 -3.09
C ILE A 14 -6.13 -8.35 -3.12
N GLY A 15 -6.90 -8.88 -4.06
CA GLY A 15 -6.98 -10.31 -4.35
C GLY A 15 -6.05 -10.67 -5.51
N GLU A 16 -5.53 -11.89 -5.55
CA GLU A 16 -4.76 -12.38 -6.69
C GLU A 16 -5.20 -13.80 -7.04
N TYR A 17 -5.57 -14.00 -8.30
CA TYR A 17 -5.79 -15.30 -8.91
C TYR A 17 -4.58 -15.64 -9.75
N SER A 18 -3.91 -16.74 -9.47
CA SER A 18 -2.67 -17.06 -10.17
C SER A 18 -2.63 -18.50 -10.69
N VAL A 19 -1.99 -18.65 -11.82
CA VAL A 19 -1.63 -19.94 -12.41
C VAL A 19 -0.12 -20.05 -12.48
N SER A 20 0.41 -21.16 -12.01
CA SER A 20 1.85 -21.41 -11.97
C SER A 20 2.22 -22.69 -12.72
N ALA A 21 3.35 -22.64 -13.40
CA ALA A 21 3.99 -23.79 -14.01
C ALA A 21 5.42 -23.95 -13.47
N GLY A 22 5.83 -25.20 -13.25
CA GLY A 22 7.16 -25.51 -12.75
C GLY A 22 7.81 -26.61 -13.57
N LEU A 23 9.13 -26.49 -13.74
CA LEU A 23 9.97 -27.47 -14.43
C LEU A 23 11.11 -27.91 -13.51
N ASN A 24 11.31 -29.21 -13.41
CA ASN A 24 12.42 -29.80 -12.69
C ASN A 24 13.40 -30.47 -13.68
N ILE A 25 14.63 -30.02 -13.68
CA ILE A 25 15.69 -30.54 -14.52
C ILE A 25 16.69 -31.31 -13.68
N LYS A 26 16.67 -32.64 -13.82
CA LYS A 26 17.59 -33.57 -13.16
C LYS A 26 17.71 -33.42 -11.64
N ASN A 27 16.66 -32.94 -10.99
CA ASN A 27 16.63 -32.63 -9.55
C ASN A 27 17.69 -31.61 -9.07
N LYS A 28 18.28 -30.85 -10.01
CA LYS A 28 19.33 -29.87 -9.76
C LYS A 28 18.84 -28.43 -10.04
N LEU A 29 18.07 -28.25 -11.09
CA LEU A 29 17.57 -26.96 -11.50
C LEU A 29 16.02 -27.01 -11.55
N TYR A 30 15.39 -26.10 -10.83
CA TYR A 30 13.94 -25.91 -10.82
C TYR A 30 13.66 -24.53 -11.39
N LEU A 31 12.77 -24.45 -12.36
CA LEU A 31 12.32 -23.20 -12.96
C LEU A 31 10.84 -23.04 -12.68
N GLY A 32 10.41 -21.82 -12.40
CA GLY A 32 9.02 -21.49 -12.13
C GLY A 32 8.58 -20.23 -12.86
N LEU A 33 7.36 -20.26 -13.35
CA LEU A 33 6.66 -19.13 -13.94
C LEU A 33 5.27 -19.04 -13.31
N THR A 34 4.89 -17.84 -12.90
CA THR A 34 3.52 -17.55 -12.45
C THR A 34 2.98 -16.38 -13.23
N VAL A 35 1.72 -16.48 -13.64
CA VAL A 35 0.91 -15.38 -14.16
C VAL A 35 -0.21 -15.14 -13.18
N GLY A 36 -0.36 -13.90 -12.72
CA GLY A 36 -1.39 -13.50 -11.77
C GLY A 36 -2.28 -12.40 -12.31
N ILE A 37 -3.57 -12.50 -12.01
CA ILE A 37 -4.55 -11.44 -12.21
C ILE A 37 -4.94 -10.93 -10.84
N GLN A 38 -4.77 -9.62 -10.64
CA GLN A 38 -5.10 -8.95 -9.38
C GLN A 38 -6.43 -8.20 -9.50
N ASP A 39 -7.20 -8.23 -8.42
CA ASP A 39 -8.38 -7.41 -8.18
C ASP A 39 -8.07 -6.47 -7.01
N LEU A 40 -8.25 -5.18 -7.23
CA LEU A 40 -7.99 -4.13 -6.26
C LEU A 40 -9.28 -3.39 -5.96
N TYR A 41 -9.56 -3.23 -4.68
CA TYR A 41 -10.63 -2.38 -4.18
C TYR A 41 -10.14 -1.59 -2.98
N TYR A 42 -10.42 -0.29 -2.95
CA TYR A 42 -10.16 0.60 -1.82
C TYR A 42 -11.30 1.61 -1.69
N ASN A 43 -11.73 1.85 -0.46
CA ASN A 43 -12.72 2.87 -0.13
C ASN A 43 -12.26 3.63 1.11
N GLU A 44 -12.28 4.94 1.03
CA GLU A 44 -12.04 5.85 2.14
C GLU A 44 -13.20 6.81 2.26
N SER A 45 -13.74 6.93 3.47
CA SER A 45 -14.73 7.93 3.85
C SER A 45 -14.17 8.76 4.99
N LEU A 46 -14.20 10.06 4.83
CA LEU A 46 -13.77 11.04 5.83
C LEU A 46 -14.94 11.97 6.12
N GLN A 47 -15.27 12.11 7.38
CA GLN A 47 -16.26 13.04 7.91
C GLN A 47 -15.55 13.97 8.88
N TYR A 48 -15.70 15.26 8.68
CA TYR A 48 -15.19 16.30 9.55
C TYR A 48 -16.35 17.21 9.93
N ASP A 49 -16.63 17.30 11.23
CA ASP A 49 -17.67 18.10 11.81
C ASP A 49 -17.01 19.17 12.69
N GLU A 50 -17.43 20.40 12.55
CA GLU A 50 -16.98 21.53 13.37
C GLU A 50 -18.18 22.33 13.83
N SER A 51 -18.30 22.52 15.15
CA SER A 51 -19.36 23.27 15.78
C SER A 51 -18.81 24.49 16.52
N PHE A 52 -19.44 25.65 16.34
CA PHE A 52 -19.00 26.92 16.87
C PHE A 52 -20.01 27.40 17.89
N TYR A 53 -19.59 27.51 19.16
CA TYR A 53 -20.46 28.00 20.22
C TYR A 53 -19.69 28.73 21.31
N ASN A 54 -20.38 29.68 21.97
CA ASN A 54 -19.97 30.27 23.25
C ASN A 54 -20.79 29.66 24.37
N VAL A 55 -20.33 29.84 25.60
CA VAL A 55 -21.13 29.52 26.79
C VAL A 55 -21.47 30.81 27.51
N GLU A 56 -22.72 31.17 27.48
CA GLU A 56 -23.28 32.33 28.19
C GLU A 56 -24.29 31.82 29.21
N ASN A 57 -24.14 32.21 30.48
CA ASN A 57 -25.00 31.77 31.59
C ASN A 57 -25.15 30.24 31.71
N GLY A 58 -24.08 29.45 31.34
CA GLY A 58 -24.11 28.01 31.36
C GLY A 58 -24.81 27.34 30.16
N GLN A 59 -25.25 28.12 29.18
CA GLN A 59 -25.87 27.59 27.95
C GLN A 59 -24.97 27.83 26.74
N ALA A 60 -24.96 26.88 25.81
CA ALA A 60 -24.27 27.03 24.53
C ALA A 60 -25.03 28.03 23.64
N VAL A 61 -24.31 29.04 23.15
CA VAL A 61 -24.83 30.03 22.20
C VAL A 61 -23.90 30.08 20.98
N PRO A 62 -24.38 30.46 19.78
CA PRO A 62 -23.53 30.54 18.59
C PRO A 62 -22.31 31.44 18.84
N HIS A 63 -21.13 30.96 18.48
CA HIS A 63 -19.85 31.68 18.67
C HIS A 63 -19.70 32.84 17.68
N TYR A 64 -20.06 32.58 16.44
CA TYR A 64 -20.15 33.58 15.39
C TYR A 64 -21.64 33.87 15.14
N LYS A 65 -22.00 35.13 14.99
CA LYS A 65 -23.38 35.53 14.71
C LYS A 65 -23.97 34.81 13.48
N ASP A 66 -23.12 34.24 12.65
CA ASP A 66 -23.52 33.77 11.34
C ASP A 66 -23.16 32.29 11.07
N LEU A 67 -22.37 31.58 11.89
CA LEU A 67 -21.98 30.20 11.65
C LEU A 67 -22.13 29.33 12.90
N ASN A 68 -23.01 28.32 12.82
CA ASN A 68 -23.29 27.39 13.92
C ASN A 68 -22.49 26.08 13.76
N TYR A 69 -22.45 25.49 12.55
CA TYR A 69 -21.67 24.32 12.28
C TYR A 69 -21.23 24.24 10.83
N LEU A 70 -20.17 23.48 10.60
CA LEU A 70 -19.65 23.03 9.33
C LEU A 70 -19.54 21.51 9.33
N LEU A 71 -20.14 20.86 8.35
CA LEU A 71 -20.02 19.43 8.12
C LEU A 71 -19.37 19.23 6.77
N TYR A 72 -18.23 18.50 6.73
CA TYR A 72 -17.51 18.15 5.53
C TYR A 72 -17.40 16.63 5.40
N ASP A 73 -17.95 16.10 4.33
CA ASP A 73 -17.84 14.69 3.97
C ASP A 73 -17.05 14.53 2.69
N GLN A 74 -16.15 13.56 2.68
CA GLN A 74 -15.36 13.20 1.52
C GLN A 74 -15.36 11.68 1.34
N SER A 75 -15.49 11.22 0.12
CA SER A 75 -15.27 9.80 -0.19
C SER A 75 -14.33 9.61 -1.37
N VAL A 76 -13.51 8.58 -1.26
CA VAL A 76 -12.62 8.11 -2.32
C VAL A 76 -12.87 6.63 -2.50
N GLU A 77 -13.25 6.24 -3.69
CA GLU A 77 -13.35 4.84 -4.08
C GLU A 77 -12.35 4.54 -5.19
N MET A 78 -11.63 3.43 -5.07
CA MET A 78 -10.72 2.95 -6.10
C MET A 78 -11.02 1.49 -6.37
N SER A 79 -11.20 1.16 -7.64
CA SER A 79 -11.34 -0.21 -8.11
C SER A 79 -10.43 -0.43 -9.31
N GLY A 80 -9.93 -1.65 -9.47
CA GLY A 80 -9.03 -1.91 -10.57
C GLY A 80 -8.64 -3.36 -10.71
N THR A 81 -8.07 -3.66 -11.86
CA THR A 81 -7.50 -4.96 -12.17
C THR A 81 -6.05 -4.82 -12.60
N GLY A 82 -5.25 -5.84 -12.32
CA GLY A 82 -3.84 -5.85 -12.70
C GLY A 82 -3.38 -7.21 -13.18
N VAL A 83 -2.33 -7.22 -13.99
CA VAL A 83 -1.66 -8.44 -14.42
C VAL A 83 -0.21 -8.40 -13.96
N ASN A 84 0.27 -9.50 -13.40
CA ASN A 84 1.65 -9.65 -13.00
C ASN A 84 2.25 -10.96 -13.50
N PHE A 85 3.56 -10.97 -13.54
CA PHE A 85 4.39 -12.13 -13.88
C PHE A 85 5.42 -12.33 -12.78
N LYS A 86 5.73 -13.59 -12.48
CA LYS A 86 6.78 -13.94 -11.52
C LYS A 86 7.62 -15.06 -12.12
N PHE A 87 8.91 -14.87 -12.17
CA PHE A 87 9.88 -15.84 -12.67
C PHE A 87 10.77 -16.25 -11.51
N GLY A 88 11.03 -17.54 -11.38
CA GLY A 88 11.91 -18.06 -10.35
C GLY A 88 12.76 -19.22 -10.84
N ALA A 89 13.96 -19.32 -10.26
CA ALA A 89 14.86 -20.45 -10.45
C ALA A 89 15.43 -20.87 -9.10
N ILE A 90 15.55 -22.19 -8.87
CA ILE A 90 16.25 -22.75 -7.71
C ILE A 90 17.29 -23.72 -8.24
N TYR A 91 18.54 -23.50 -7.86
CA TYR A 91 19.65 -24.39 -8.18
C TYR A 91 20.12 -25.15 -6.94
N ARG A 92 20.29 -26.46 -7.09
CA ARG A 92 20.79 -27.40 -6.06
C ARG A 92 22.11 -27.99 -6.49
N PRO A 93 23.25 -27.32 -6.21
CA PRO A 93 24.57 -27.81 -6.60
C PRO A 93 24.94 -29.12 -5.90
N ILE A 94 24.59 -29.23 -4.62
CA ILE A 94 24.85 -30.41 -3.77
C ILE A 94 23.63 -30.72 -2.91
N THR A 95 23.61 -31.91 -2.30
CA THR A 95 22.56 -32.28 -1.35
C THR A 95 22.56 -31.30 -0.17
N GLY A 96 21.40 -30.77 0.14
CA GLY A 96 21.22 -29.81 1.25
C GLY A 96 21.32 -28.35 0.83
N LEU A 97 22.14 -27.96 -0.15
CA LEU A 97 22.28 -26.57 -0.59
C LEU A 97 21.26 -26.21 -1.68
N ARG A 98 20.55 -25.11 -1.45
CA ARG A 98 19.64 -24.50 -2.44
C ARG A 98 20.00 -23.03 -2.60
N ILE A 99 20.09 -22.58 -3.83
CA ILE A 99 20.28 -21.17 -4.20
C ILE A 99 19.07 -20.78 -5.06
N GLY A 100 18.35 -19.78 -4.66
CA GLY A 100 17.14 -19.29 -5.32
C GLY A 100 17.32 -17.88 -5.87
N LEU A 101 16.75 -17.63 -7.03
CA LEU A 101 16.62 -16.30 -7.61
C LEU A 101 15.21 -16.13 -8.16
N ALA A 102 14.56 -15.00 -7.89
CA ALA A 102 13.27 -14.68 -8.48
C ALA A 102 13.20 -13.21 -8.88
N VAL A 103 12.49 -12.96 -9.98
CA VAL A 103 12.23 -11.63 -10.51
C VAL A 103 10.73 -11.46 -10.64
N HIS A 104 10.24 -10.40 -10.04
CA HIS A 104 8.86 -9.95 -10.16
C HIS A 104 8.86 -8.61 -10.92
N PRO A 105 8.62 -8.61 -12.23
CA PRO A 105 8.37 -7.38 -12.98
C PRO A 105 7.22 -6.59 -12.38
N PRO A 106 7.00 -5.34 -12.78
CA PRO A 106 5.88 -4.55 -12.30
C PRO A 106 4.54 -5.24 -12.57
N THR A 107 3.61 -5.12 -11.62
CA THR A 107 2.20 -5.36 -11.91
C THR A 107 1.68 -4.20 -12.74
N PHE A 108 1.06 -4.50 -13.85
CA PHE A 108 0.42 -3.52 -14.73
C PHE A 108 -1.05 -3.45 -14.36
N SER A 109 -1.44 -2.39 -13.64
CA SER A 109 -2.80 -2.22 -13.16
C SER A 109 -3.52 -1.11 -13.90
N SER A 110 -4.82 -1.33 -14.20
CA SER A 110 -5.76 -0.30 -14.63
C SER A 110 -6.68 -0.01 -13.45
N VAL A 111 -6.78 1.27 -13.07
CA VAL A 111 -7.46 1.71 -11.85
C VAL A 111 -8.41 2.84 -12.20
N THR A 112 -9.65 2.72 -11.75
CA THR A 112 -10.64 3.80 -11.72
C THR A 112 -10.71 4.35 -10.31
N ARG A 113 -10.57 5.66 -10.17
CA ARG A 113 -10.74 6.38 -8.91
C ARG A 113 -11.92 7.32 -9.02
N THR A 114 -12.87 7.17 -8.13
CA THR A 114 -14.00 8.09 -7.95
C THR A 114 -13.79 8.90 -6.68
N TYR A 115 -13.90 10.20 -6.80
CA TYR A 115 -13.81 11.13 -5.68
C TYR A 115 -15.06 11.98 -5.65
N ASN A 116 -15.66 12.13 -4.47
CA ASN A 116 -16.68 13.12 -4.23
C ASN A 116 -16.49 13.79 -2.86
N ALA A 117 -17.03 14.99 -2.71
CA ALA A 117 -17.04 15.70 -1.46
C ALA A 117 -18.34 16.50 -1.33
N SER A 118 -18.80 16.67 -0.11
CA SER A 118 -19.90 17.57 0.22
C SER A 118 -19.55 18.42 1.42
N MET A 119 -20.11 19.60 1.46
CA MET A 119 -19.98 20.52 2.56
C MET A 119 -21.34 21.11 2.89
N ASN A 120 -21.75 20.97 4.14
CA ASN A 120 -22.95 21.61 4.70
C ASN A 120 -22.53 22.61 5.77
N ALA A 121 -23.07 23.78 5.73
CA ALA A 121 -22.88 24.82 6.76
C ALA A 121 -24.23 25.38 7.17
N ASN A 122 -24.43 25.50 8.47
CA ASN A 122 -25.58 26.14 9.03
C ASN A 122 -25.16 27.51 9.59
N TYR A 123 -25.88 28.56 9.20
CA TYR A 123 -25.60 29.88 9.71
C TYR A 123 -26.91 30.63 9.99
N GLU A 124 -26.85 31.53 10.96
CA GLU A 124 -27.99 32.34 11.36
C GLU A 124 -28.04 33.61 10.50
N LYS A 125 -29.18 33.85 9.88
CA LYS A 125 -29.50 35.11 9.18
C LYS A 125 -30.48 35.93 10.02
N VAL A 126 -30.61 37.19 9.66
CA VAL A 126 -31.65 38.11 10.24
C VAL A 126 -33.06 37.52 10.10
N SER A 127 -33.29 36.63 9.13
CA SER A 127 -34.55 35.93 8.87
C SER A 127 -34.65 34.52 9.49
N GLY A 128 -33.68 34.10 10.32
CA GLY A 128 -33.58 32.77 10.93
C GLY A 128 -32.50 31.86 10.35
N PRO A 129 -32.33 30.65 10.92
CA PRO A 129 -31.28 29.68 10.49
C PRO A 129 -31.39 29.34 9.02
N SER A 130 -30.25 29.20 8.37
CA SER A 130 -30.17 28.82 6.95
C SER A 130 -29.08 27.80 6.74
N ASP A 131 -29.46 26.72 6.08
CA ASP A 131 -28.51 25.67 5.67
C ASP A 131 -28.02 25.92 4.22
N ILE A 132 -26.71 25.84 4.03
CA ILE A 132 -26.11 25.81 2.70
C ILE A 132 -25.45 24.47 2.52
N ALA A 133 -25.89 23.76 1.50
CA ALA A 133 -25.23 22.52 1.04
C ALA A 133 -24.48 22.79 -0.27
N ARG A 134 -23.27 22.26 -0.37
CA ARG A 134 -22.47 22.22 -1.58
C ARG A 134 -22.00 20.77 -1.81
N TYR A 135 -22.17 20.30 -3.02
CA TYR A 135 -21.76 18.96 -3.43
C TYR A 135 -20.81 19.08 -4.62
N SER A 136 -19.72 18.31 -4.61
CA SER A 136 -18.98 18.11 -5.83
C SER A 136 -19.73 17.10 -6.71
N ASN A 137 -19.59 17.23 -8.03
CA ASN A 137 -19.89 16.11 -8.91
C ASN A 137 -18.84 15.00 -8.66
N ASP A 138 -19.20 13.76 -8.98
CA ASP A 138 -18.23 12.67 -8.97
C ASP A 138 -17.11 12.98 -9.95
N LEU A 139 -15.89 13.03 -9.44
CA LEU A 139 -14.69 13.17 -10.25
C LEU A 139 -14.12 11.79 -10.50
N ILE A 140 -14.26 11.31 -11.72
CA ILE A 140 -13.82 9.97 -12.12
C ILE A 140 -12.51 10.09 -12.91
N TYR A 141 -11.50 9.32 -12.47
CA TYR A 141 -10.18 9.27 -13.08
C TYR A 141 -9.81 7.84 -13.39
N ASP A 142 -9.52 7.57 -14.66
CA ASP A 142 -8.96 6.31 -15.11
C ASP A 142 -7.48 6.44 -15.39
N TYR A 143 -6.67 5.61 -14.75
CA TYR A 143 -5.23 5.63 -14.93
C TYR A 143 -4.64 4.21 -14.86
N ARG A 144 -3.43 4.09 -15.38
CA ARG A 144 -2.63 2.86 -15.26
C ARG A 144 -1.51 3.09 -14.28
N PHE A 145 -1.33 2.13 -13.38
CA PHE A 145 -0.29 2.16 -12.37
C PHE A 145 0.61 0.93 -12.48
N ASN A 146 1.92 1.18 -12.50
CA ASN A 146 2.92 0.13 -12.51
C ASN A 146 3.58 0.06 -11.13
N THR A 147 3.49 -1.10 -10.48
CA THR A 147 4.13 -1.35 -9.17
C THR A 147 5.66 -1.44 -9.29
N PRO A 148 6.41 -1.43 -8.18
CA PRO A 148 7.86 -1.65 -8.21
C PRO A 148 8.25 -3.01 -8.80
N THR A 149 9.35 -3.05 -9.54
CA THR A 149 10.05 -4.31 -9.82
C THR A 149 10.69 -4.83 -8.54
N ARG A 150 10.70 -6.16 -8.34
CA ARG A 150 11.37 -6.82 -7.23
C ARG A 150 12.33 -7.89 -7.72
N LEU A 151 13.49 -7.95 -7.09
CA LEU A 151 14.46 -9.02 -7.21
C LEU A 151 14.59 -9.71 -5.87
N LEU A 152 14.48 -11.04 -5.87
CA LEU A 152 14.65 -11.87 -4.68
C LEU A 152 15.79 -12.84 -4.91
N ALA A 153 16.68 -12.97 -3.93
CA ALA A 153 17.74 -13.96 -3.91
C ALA A 153 17.74 -14.67 -2.57
N GLY A 154 17.92 -15.97 -2.57
CA GLY A 154 17.90 -16.73 -1.33
C GLY A 154 18.89 -17.88 -1.37
N VAL A 155 19.41 -18.24 -0.21
CA VAL A 155 20.24 -19.41 -0.01
C VAL A 155 19.75 -20.18 1.21
N SER A 156 19.71 -21.49 1.11
CA SER A 156 19.42 -22.34 2.26
C SER A 156 20.30 -23.59 2.27
N TYR A 157 20.66 -24.01 3.46
CA TYR A 157 21.37 -25.25 3.67
C TYR A 157 20.68 -26.11 4.72
N THR A 158 20.45 -27.37 4.36
CA THR A 158 19.82 -28.37 5.24
C THR A 158 20.91 -29.32 5.74
N PHE A 159 21.06 -29.41 7.05
CA PHE A 159 22.01 -30.30 7.75
C PHE A 159 21.36 -31.66 8.03
N GLY A 160 21.17 -32.48 7.00
CA GLY A 160 20.48 -33.76 7.13
C GLY A 160 19.08 -33.59 7.78
N THR A 161 18.86 -34.29 8.90
CA THR A 161 17.61 -34.21 9.69
C THR A 161 17.71 -33.25 10.88
N VAL A 162 18.90 -32.65 11.10
CA VAL A 162 19.20 -31.87 12.32
C VAL A 162 18.71 -30.43 12.23
N GLY A 163 18.71 -29.86 11.04
CA GLY A 163 18.26 -28.48 10.93
C GLY A 163 18.41 -27.84 9.55
N ILE A 164 18.03 -26.60 9.47
CA ILE A 164 18.08 -25.74 8.28
C ILE A 164 18.55 -24.35 8.68
N ILE A 165 19.43 -23.76 7.89
CA ILE A 165 19.71 -22.33 7.88
C ILE A 165 19.30 -21.75 6.54
N ALA A 166 18.70 -20.57 6.53
CA ALA A 166 18.30 -19.87 5.32
C ALA A 166 18.57 -18.37 5.45
N ALA A 167 18.90 -17.75 4.33
CA ALA A 167 18.99 -16.29 4.21
C ALA A 167 18.33 -15.85 2.90
N ASP A 168 17.54 -14.79 2.99
CA ASP A 168 16.84 -14.17 1.86
C ASP A 168 17.20 -12.69 1.77
N TYR A 169 17.38 -12.24 0.55
CA TYR A 169 17.55 -10.84 0.19
C TYR A 169 16.47 -10.45 -0.83
N GLU A 170 15.85 -9.30 -0.60
CA GLU A 170 14.89 -8.70 -1.53
C GLU A 170 15.29 -7.27 -1.82
N ARG A 171 15.34 -6.91 -3.09
CA ARG A 171 15.46 -5.54 -3.56
C ARG A 171 14.20 -5.13 -4.30
N ALA A 172 13.59 -4.03 -3.89
CA ALA A 172 12.40 -3.46 -4.54
C ALA A 172 12.69 -2.03 -4.99
N TRP A 173 12.39 -1.71 -6.26
CA TRP A 173 12.66 -0.39 -6.86
C TRP A 173 11.41 0.48 -6.81
N TYR A 174 11.07 1.05 -5.63
CA TYR A 174 9.90 1.92 -5.48
C TYR A 174 10.02 3.21 -6.29
N ASN A 175 11.23 3.75 -6.48
CA ASN A 175 11.50 4.87 -7.39
C ASN A 175 11.25 4.55 -8.88
N GLY A 176 11.01 3.30 -9.20
CA GLY A 176 10.64 2.79 -10.52
C GLY A 176 9.15 2.80 -10.83
N MET A 177 8.28 3.12 -9.86
CA MET A 177 6.83 3.19 -10.08
C MET A 177 6.46 4.19 -11.18
N ARG A 178 5.36 3.91 -11.90
CA ARG A 178 4.90 4.77 -12.99
C ARG A 178 3.38 4.89 -12.97
N LEU A 179 2.92 6.11 -13.22
CA LEU A 179 1.55 6.44 -13.54
C LEU A 179 1.45 6.69 -15.05
N ARG A 180 0.45 6.12 -15.71
CA ARG A 180 0.24 6.23 -17.16
C ARG A 180 -1.23 6.46 -17.44
N ASN A 181 -1.54 6.86 -18.69
CA ASN A 181 -2.88 7.20 -19.15
C ASN A 181 -3.48 8.38 -18.38
N VAL A 182 -2.64 9.35 -18.09
CA VAL A 182 -2.99 10.65 -17.51
C VAL A 182 -2.41 11.75 -18.39
N GLU A 183 -2.83 12.98 -18.20
CA GLU A 183 -2.23 14.12 -18.88
C GLU A 183 -0.70 14.16 -18.69
N GLN A 184 0.04 14.61 -19.70
CA GLN A 184 1.51 14.57 -19.70
C GLN A 184 2.11 15.25 -18.45
N GLY A 185 1.56 16.37 -18.02
CA GLY A 185 2.01 17.08 -16.82
C GLY A 185 1.93 16.24 -15.56
N TRP A 186 0.84 15.51 -15.34
CA TRP A 186 0.67 14.61 -14.21
C TRP A 186 1.59 13.41 -14.27
N HIS A 187 1.81 12.87 -15.47
CA HIS A 187 2.76 11.77 -15.67
C HIS A 187 4.18 12.18 -15.25
N ASP A 188 4.63 13.36 -15.65
CA ASP A 188 5.98 13.84 -15.38
C ASP A 188 6.16 14.22 -13.89
N LEU A 189 5.15 14.85 -13.28
CA LEU A 189 5.11 15.12 -11.84
C LEU A 189 5.20 13.83 -11.04
N PHE A 190 4.35 12.83 -11.30
CA PHE A 190 4.42 11.57 -10.60
C PHE A 190 5.76 10.86 -10.76
N LYS A 191 6.35 10.91 -11.95
CA LYS A 191 7.68 10.33 -12.21
C LYS A 191 8.77 11.03 -11.41
N GLN A 192 8.69 12.34 -11.26
CA GLN A 192 9.60 13.14 -10.45
C GLN A 192 9.39 12.85 -8.96
N ASP A 193 8.15 12.85 -8.49
CA ASP A 193 7.79 12.55 -7.12
C ASP A 193 8.21 11.12 -6.74
N ALA A 194 7.95 10.13 -7.60
CA ALA A 194 8.39 8.77 -7.35
C ALA A 194 9.90 8.64 -7.18
N LYS A 195 10.70 9.46 -7.87
CA LYS A 195 12.16 9.48 -7.73
C LYS A 195 12.62 10.24 -6.48
N ASN A 196 11.94 11.33 -6.13
CA ASN A 196 12.31 12.19 -5.01
C ASN A 196 11.83 11.64 -3.68
N LEU A 197 10.61 11.10 -3.64
CA LEU A 197 9.97 10.61 -2.42
C LEU A 197 10.36 9.17 -2.09
N PHE A 198 10.61 8.34 -3.11
CA PHE A 198 10.87 6.92 -2.94
C PHE A 198 12.26 6.52 -3.41
N ARG A 199 12.81 5.52 -2.76
CA ARG A 199 14.09 4.89 -3.10
C ARG A 199 13.94 3.37 -3.24
N ALA A 200 14.97 2.73 -3.76
CA ALA A 200 15.04 1.28 -3.73
C ALA A 200 15.28 0.80 -2.30
N THR A 201 14.58 -0.26 -1.91
CA THR A 201 14.74 -0.89 -0.59
C THR A 201 15.56 -2.16 -0.68
N ASN A 202 16.24 -2.49 0.42
CA ASN A 202 16.98 -3.73 0.60
C ASN A 202 16.45 -4.40 1.88
N ASN A 203 15.80 -5.54 1.73
CA ASN A 203 15.26 -6.32 2.82
C ASN A 203 16.11 -7.58 2.99
N VAL A 204 16.48 -7.93 4.20
CA VAL A 204 17.26 -9.13 4.53
C VAL A 204 16.54 -9.93 5.59
N ARG A 205 16.44 -11.23 5.40
CA ARG A 205 15.88 -12.16 6.38
C ARG A 205 16.83 -13.33 6.56
N VAL A 206 17.02 -13.74 7.80
CA VAL A 206 17.82 -14.93 8.14
C VAL A 206 16.99 -15.79 9.08
N GLY A 207 16.98 -17.08 8.85
CA GLY A 207 16.23 -18.06 9.64
C GLY A 207 17.06 -19.29 9.93
N LEU A 208 16.84 -19.84 11.12
CA LEU A 208 17.45 -21.09 11.59
C LEU A 208 16.34 -21.97 12.18
N GLU A 209 16.35 -23.25 11.80
CA GLU A 209 15.60 -24.29 12.47
C GLU A 209 16.56 -25.39 12.92
N LEU A 210 16.48 -25.79 14.18
CA LEU A 210 17.19 -26.92 14.75
C LEU A 210 16.19 -27.95 15.27
N LYS A 211 16.45 -29.22 15.01
CA LYS A 211 15.66 -30.36 15.48
C LYS A 211 16.53 -31.23 16.40
N PRO A 212 16.68 -30.88 17.68
CA PRO A 212 17.45 -31.65 18.64
C PRO A 212 16.93 -33.09 18.78
N THR A 213 15.60 -33.26 18.64
CA THR A 213 14.92 -34.57 18.63
C THR A 213 13.88 -34.61 17.52
N GLN A 214 13.30 -35.79 17.25
CA GLN A 214 12.23 -35.92 16.27
C GLN A 214 10.95 -35.14 16.64
N GLN A 215 10.74 -34.92 17.94
CA GLN A 215 9.55 -34.28 18.50
C GLN A 215 9.72 -32.78 18.77
N LEU A 216 10.97 -32.27 18.79
CA LEU A 216 11.26 -30.89 19.15
C LEU A 216 11.93 -30.14 17.97
N ALA A 217 11.35 -29.02 17.58
CA ALA A 217 11.96 -28.09 16.65
C ALA A 217 12.06 -26.69 17.28
N ILE A 218 13.25 -26.11 17.27
CA ILE A 218 13.54 -24.76 17.75
C ILE A 218 13.80 -23.89 16.52
N ARG A 219 13.11 -22.74 16.44
CA ARG A 219 13.24 -21.80 15.34
C ARG A 219 13.61 -20.43 15.85
N ALA A 220 14.54 -19.77 15.14
CA ALA A 220 14.90 -18.38 15.36
C ALA A 220 15.01 -17.68 14.02
N GLY A 221 14.69 -16.41 13.97
CA GLY A 221 14.81 -15.60 12.76
C GLY A 221 15.01 -14.13 13.06
N TYR A 222 15.67 -13.46 12.12
CA TYR A 222 15.87 -12.04 12.14
C TYR A 222 15.51 -11.44 10.76
N GLY A 223 14.82 -10.31 10.75
CA GLY A 223 14.48 -9.59 9.54
C GLY A 223 14.80 -8.11 9.67
N TYR A 224 15.51 -7.60 8.65
CA TYR A 224 15.73 -6.17 8.45
C TYR A 224 14.94 -5.72 7.23
N TYR A 225 14.10 -4.70 7.40
CA TYR A 225 13.28 -4.12 6.36
C TYR A 225 13.61 -2.65 6.21
N ASP A 226 14.08 -2.29 5.02
CA ASP A 226 14.45 -0.93 4.69
C ASP A 226 13.21 -0.08 4.35
N SER A 227 13.23 1.21 4.70
CA SER A 227 12.16 2.15 4.33
C SER A 227 12.24 2.50 2.85
N GLY A 228 11.10 2.44 2.15
CA GLY A 228 10.98 2.89 0.76
C GLY A 228 10.94 4.41 0.59
N VAL A 229 10.80 5.16 1.68
CA VAL A 229 10.75 6.62 1.66
C VAL A 229 12.17 7.19 1.73
N ASN A 230 12.43 8.27 1.01
CA ASN A 230 13.72 8.92 1.02
C ASN A 230 13.95 9.56 2.40
N LYS A 231 15.15 9.31 2.99
CA LYS A 231 15.49 9.76 4.34
C LYS A 231 15.58 11.29 4.48
N ASP A 232 15.84 12.00 3.39
CA ASP A 232 15.95 13.45 3.42
C ASP A 232 14.61 14.16 3.68
N LEU A 233 13.48 13.47 3.42
CA LEU A 233 12.12 13.96 3.68
C LEU A 233 11.70 13.83 5.16
N THR A 234 12.40 13.02 5.95
CA THR A 234 12.04 12.78 7.36
C THR A 234 12.84 13.66 8.32
N LYS A 235 13.71 14.54 7.81
CA LYS A 235 14.55 15.42 8.65
C LYS A 235 13.92 16.77 8.99
N ASP A 236 12.84 17.14 8.29
CA ASP A 236 12.16 18.43 8.44
C ASP A 236 10.78 18.30 9.13
N GLY A 237 10.53 17.23 9.88
CA GLY A 237 9.30 16.98 10.64
C GLY A 237 9.55 16.81 12.13
#